data_db99d72168b8c2c5bd21f5a2f0bd7b73
#
_entry.id   db99d72168b8c2c5bd21f5a2f0bd7b73
#
_cell.length_a   1.000
_cell.length_b   1.000
_cell.length_c   1.000
_cell.angle_alpha   90.00
_cell.angle_beta   90.00
_cell.angle_gamma   90.00
#
_symmetry.space_group_name_H-M   'P 1'
#
loop_
_entity.id
_entity.type
_entity.pdbx_description
1 polymer ?
#
loop_
_entity_poly.entity_id
_entity_poly.type
_entity_poly.pdbx_seq_one_letter_code
_entity_poly.pdbx_strand_id
1 'polypeptide(L)'
;HRTSRRQRQMCIRDSPQDMFSDSAISIQPIFAQWIQNAHAAAAGSTAPNALAGVSEVFNGSVVAIGGKVAAAPMPLGTADFMVHHIHAFTIHVTVLILLKGVLYARSSRLIPDKANLGFRFSCDGPGRGGTCQVSAWDHVFLGLFWMYNSLSIVIFHFSWKMQSDIWGTVNADGSVAHITNGNFAQSAITINGWLRDYLWAQAVQVINSYGSNTSAYGIMFLGAHFIWAFSLMFLFSGRGYWQELIESIVWAHNKLKVAPAIQPRALSIIQGRAVGVAHYLLGGIATTWAFFHAHILVVG
;
A
#
# COMPACT_ATOMS: atom_id res chain seq x y z
N HIS A 1 41.95 -9.54 -24.60
CA HIS A 1 40.65 -10.05 -25.06
C HIS A 1 39.66 -8.91 -25.16
N ARG A 2 39.41 -8.44 -26.39
CA ARG A 2 38.31 -7.53 -26.66
C ARG A 2 37.02 -8.36 -26.79
N THR A 3 36.17 -8.39 -25.75
CA THR A 3 34.80 -8.91 -25.85
C THR A 3 34.04 -8.16 -26.92
N SER A 4 33.39 -8.86 -27.85
CA SER A 4 32.60 -8.24 -28.91
C SER A 4 31.42 -7.44 -28.34
N ARG A 5 30.95 -6.41 -29.06
CA ARG A 5 29.75 -5.64 -28.67
C ARG A 5 28.54 -6.54 -28.42
N ARG A 6 28.38 -7.64 -29.17
CA ARG A 6 27.33 -8.64 -28.99
C ARG A 6 27.45 -9.36 -27.64
N GLN A 7 28.65 -9.75 -27.22
CA GLN A 7 28.88 -10.43 -25.95
C GLN A 7 28.59 -9.52 -24.75
N ARG A 8 28.95 -8.21 -24.83
CA ARG A 8 28.62 -7.23 -23.79
C ARG A 8 27.11 -6.96 -23.72
N GLN A 9 26.42 -6.91 -24.85
CA GLN A 9 24.96 -6.72 -24.88
C GLN A 9 24.22 -7.97 -24.36
N MET A 10 24.73 -9.19 -24.61
CA MET A 10 24.18 -10.41 -24.03
C MET A 10 24.37 -10.44 -22.51
N CYS A 11 25.56 -10.11 -22.00
CA CYS A 11 25.81 -10.08 -20.54
C CYS A 11 24.95 -9.03 -19.83
N ILE A 12 24.68 -7.89 -20.48
CA ILE A 12 23.79 -6.84 -19.93
C ILE A 12 22.32 -7.29 -19.96
N ARG A 13 21.90 -8.07 -20.95
CA ARG A 13 20.53 -8.58 -21.07
C ARG A 13 20.24 -9.75 -20.13
N ASP A 14 21.25 -10.55 -19.79
CA ASP A 14 21.06 -11.79 -19.04
C ASP A 14 20.95 -11.58 -17.52
N SER A 15 21.31 -10.39 -16.99
CA SER A 15 21.29 -10.16 -15.53
C SER A 15 20.89 -8.78 -15.00
N PRO A 16 20.30 -7.83 -15.76
CA PRO A 16 19.94 -6.54 -15.19
C PRO A 16 18.76 -6.62 -14.20
N GLN A 17 17.96 -7.68 -14.25
CA GLN A 17 16.82 -7.88 -13.37
C GLN A 17 17.18 -8.51 -12.04
N ASP A 18 18.33 -9.20 -11.98
CA ASP A 18 18.81 -9.95 -10.83
C ASP A 18 20.00 -9.28 -10.13
N MET A 19 20.20 -7.99 -10.33
CA MET A 19 21.34 -7.26 -9.77
C MET A 19 21.37 -7.35 -8.25
N PHE A 20 20.23 -7.13 -7.60
CA PHE A 20 20.08 -7.29 -6.17
C PHE A 20 19.19 -8.49 -5.86
N SER A 21 19.78 -9.63 -5.57
CA SER A 21 19.10 -10.87 -5.18
C SER A 21 20.05 -11.76 -4.41
N ASP A 22 19.53 -12.78 -3.75
CA ASP A 22 20.37 -13.74 -2.99
C ASP A 22 21.28 -14.56 -3.91
N SER A 23 20.97 -14.68 -5.19
CA SER A 23 21.77 -15.40 -6.18
C SER A 23 22.75 -14.50 -6.96
N ALA A 24 22.68 -13.17 -6.80
CA ALA A 24 23.56 -12.21 -7.47
C ALA A 24 24.22 -11.29 -6.42
N ILE A 25 23.93 -9.96 -6.43
CA ILE A 25 24.39 -9.06 -5.39
C ILE A 25 23.43 -9.17 -4.20
N SER A 26 23.84 -9.94 -3.20
CA SER A 26 23.05 -10.18 -1.98
C SER A 26 23.20 -9.02 -1.01
N ILE A 27 22.08 -8.51 -0.52
CA ILE A 27 22.03 -7.50 0.54
C ILE A 27 21.33 -8.13 1.72
N GLN A 28 22.08 -8.76 2.62
CA GLN A 28 21.52 -9.47 3.76
C GLN A 28 21.03 -8.49 4.85
N PRO A 29 19.87 -8.72 5.45
CA PRO A 29 19.36 -7.94 6.59
C PRO A 29 20.07 -8.38 7.87
N ILE A 30 21.36 -8.06 8.01
CA ILE A 30 22.24 -8.59 9.04
C ILE A 30 21.80 -8.25 10.46
N PHE A 31 21.20 -7.07 10.67
CA PHE A 31 20.72 -6.68 11.99
C PHE A 31 19.51 -7.51 12.42
N ALA A 32 18.58 -7.76 11.51
CA ALA A 32 17.42 -8.61 11.78
C ALA A 32 17.83 -10.06 12.02
N GLN A 33 18.76 -10.58 11.23
CA GLN A 33 19.32 -11.91 11.41
C GLN A 33 20.05 -12.04 12.74
N TRP A 34 20.80 -11.01 13.14
CA TRP A 34 21.47 -10.99 14.45
C TRP A 34 20.46 -11.01 15.61
N ILE A 35 19.37 -10.25 15.51
CA ILE A 35 18.31 -10.25 16.52
C ILE A 35 17.62 -11.62 16.60
N GLN A 36 17.33 -12.25 15.48
CA GLN A 36 16.79 -13.62 15.46
C GLN A 36 17.70 -14.60 16.16
N ASN A 37 18.99 -14.55 15.87
CA ASN A 37 19.98 -15.41 16.50
C ASN A 37 20.10 -15.15 18.02
N ALA A 38 20.06 -13.90 18.44
CA ALA A 38 20.07 -13.53 19.84
C ALA A 38 18.83 -14.03 20.59
N HIS A 39 17.65 -13.90 19.99
CA HIS A 39 16.40 -14.41 20.56
C HIS A 39 16.40 -15.94 20.67
N ALA A 40 16.87 -16.63 19.67
CA ALA A 40 17.00 -18.09 19.70
C ALA A 40 17.97 -18.55 20.81
N ALA A 41 19.13 -17.91 20.93
CA ALA A 41 20.09 -18.22 21.97
C ALA A 41 19.55 -17.94 23.38
N ALA A 42 18.90 -16.81 23.60
CA ALA A 42 18.29 -16.45 24.89
C ALA A 42 17.16 -17.42 25.27
N ALA A 43 16.29 -17.75 24.34
CA ALA A 43 15.19 -18.69 24.56
C ALA A 43 15.68 -20.10 24.90
N GLY A 44 16.78 -20.56 24.28
CA GLY A 44 17.34 -21.88 24.51
C GLY A 44 18.14 -22.00 25.83
N SER A 45 18.73 -20.90 26.34
CA SER A 45 19.70 -20.98 27.43
C SER A 45 19.31 -20.20 28.69
N THR A 46 18.72 -19.02 28.57
CA THR A 46 18.54 -18.09 29.69
C THR A 46 17.12 -17.91 30.17
N ALA A 47 16.13 -18.16 29.34
CA ALA A 47 14.73 -17.97 29.67
C ALA A 47 13.83 -19.04 29.01
N PRO A 48 14.07 -20.32 29.22
CA PRO A 48 13.41 -21.39 28.48
C PRO A 48 11.89 -21.43 28.68
N ASN A 49 11.39 -21.07 29.88
CA ASN A 49 9.97 -21.11 30.19
C ASN A 49 9.23 -19.82 29.77
N ALA A 50 9.89 -18.68 29.85
CA ALA A 50 9.27 -17.39 29.52
C ALA A 50 9.16 -17.18 28.00
N LEU A 51 10.01 -17.81 27.22
CA LEU A 51 10.12 -17.64 25.77
C LEU A 51 9.96 -18.95 25.01
N ALA A 52 9.20 -19.91 25.53
CA ALA A 52 9.02 -21.24 24.93
C ALA A 52 8.55 -21.14 23.46
N GLY A 53 7.55 -20.31 23.17
CA GLY A 53 7.08 -20.10 21.80
C GLY A 53 8.12 -19.45 20.89
N VAL A 54 8.95 -18.55 21.42
CA VAL A 54 10.06 -17.93 20.69
C VAL A 54 11.16 -18.96 20.45
N SER A 55 11.44 -19.82 21.43
CA SER A 55 12.40 -20.91 21.28
C SER A 55 12.02 -21.84 20.14
N GLU A 56 10.76 -22.24 20.07
CA GLU A 56 10.27 -23.08 18.99
C GLU A 56 10.39 -22.43 17.62
N VAL A 57 10.02 -21.14 17.51
CA VAL A 57 10.10 -20.39 16.25
C VAL A 57 11.52 -20.15 15.78
N PHE A 58 12.44 -19.78 16.68
CA PHE A 58 13.79 -19.39 16.29
C PHE A 58 14.83 -20.52 16.41
N ASN A 59 14.51 -21.61 17.06
CA ASN A 59 15.38 -22.79 17.15
C ASN A 59 15.10 -23.86 16.09
N GLY A 60 14.37 -23.55 15.03
CA GLY A 60 14.07 -24.47 13.95
C GLY A 60 12.84 -25.32 14.13
N SER A 61 12.08 -25.10 15.20
CA SER A 61 10.82 -25.80 15.45
C SER A 61 9.66 -25.16 14.70
N VAL A 62 8.75 -26.00 14.23
CA VAL A 62 7.52 -25.57 13.58
C VAL A 62 6.37 -25.73 14.58
N VAL A 63 5.62 -24.66 14.80
CA VAL A 63 4.39 -24.70 15.60
C VAL A 63 3.20 -24.89 14.68
N ALA A 64 2.54 -26.03 14.79
CA ALA A 64 1.40 -26.39 13.95
C ALA A 64 0.14 -26.64 14.80
N ILE A 65 -1.01 -26.24 14.27
CA ILE A 65 -2.33 -26.45 14.86
C ILE A 65 -3.23 -27.05 13.79
N GLY A 66 -3.77 -28.26 14.06
CA GLY A 66 -4.62 -28.94 13.10
C GLY A 66 -3.96 -29.26 11.77
N GLY A 67 -2.64 -29.55 11.77
CA GLY A 67 -1.86 -29.82 10.56
C GLY A 67 -1.48 -28.59 9.75
N LYS A 68 -1.83 -27.39 10.21
CA LYS A 68 -1.48 -26.11 9.58
C LYS A 68 -0.41 -25.39 10.40
N VAL A 69 0.56 -24.80 9.75
CA VAL A 69 1.65 -24.06 10.41
C VAL A 69 1.14 -22.72 10.90
N ALA A 70 1.21 -22.51 12.21
CA ALA A 70 0.89 -21.22 12.84
C ALA A 70 2.12 -20.32 12.97
N ALA A 71 3.27 -20.92 13.30
CA ALA A 71 4.55 -20.21 13.41
C ALA A 71 5.69 -21.15 13.01
N ALA A 72 6.74 -20.59 12.45
CA ALA A 72 7.95 -21.31 12.05
C ALA A 72 9.14 -20.32 12.01
N PRO A 73 10.39 -20.81 11.96
CA PRO A 73 11.54 -19.96 11.70
C PRO A 73 11.34 -19.20 10.38
N MET A 74 11.49 -17.87 10.43
CA MET A 74 11.29 -17.01 9.28
C MET A 74 12.62 -16.69 8.61
N PRO A 75 12.90 -17.22 7.39
CA PRO A 75 14.10 -16.86 6.66
C PRO A 75 14.04 -15.41 6.22
N LEU A 76 15.14 -14.68 6.38
CA LEU A 76 15.28 -13.28 5.96
C LEU A 76 16.42 -13.17 4.96
N GLY A 77 16.17 -12.55 3.83
CA GLY A 77 17.13 -12.36 2.75
C GLY A 77 17.04 -10.97 2.12
N THR A 78 17.54 -10.83 0.90
CA THR A 78 17.60 -9.55 0.18
C THR A 78 16.21 -8.93 -0.02
N ALA A 79 15.20 -9.74 -0.31
CA ALA A 79 13.82 -9.23 -0.45
C ALA A 79 13.30 -8.60 0.84
N ASP A 80 13.63 -9.22 1.98
CA ASP A 80 13.25 -8.68 3.31
C ASP A 80 13.98 -7.38 3.62
N PHE A 81 15.25 -7.27 3.28
CA PHE A 81 16.01 -6.03 3.38
C PHE A 81 15.34 -4.91 2.56
N MET A 82 15.00 -5.19 1.31
CA MET A 82 14.42 -4.20 0.40
C MET A 82 13.05 -3.71 0.87
N VAL A 83 12.17 -4.60 1.29
CA VAL A 83 10.82 -4.22 1.73
C VAL A 83 10.84 -3.45 3.05
N HIS A 84 11.75 -3.77 3.97
CA HIS A 84 11.92 -2.99 5.20
C HIS A 84 12.40 -1.58 4.91
N HIS A 85 13.26 -1.40 3.91
CA HIS A 85 13.68 -0.07 3.49
C HIS A 85 12.59 0.68 2.72
N ILE A 86 11.69 -0.02 2.03
CA ILE A 86 10.45 0.58 1.49
C ILE A 86 9.58 1.10 2.64
N HIS A 87 9.41 0.35 3.71
CA HIS A 87 8.68 0.83 4.89
C HIS A 87 9.35 2.05 5.50
N ALA A 88 10.68 2.04 5.60
CA ALA A 88 11.42 3.17 6.13
C ALA A 88 11.17 4.44 5.32
N PHE A 89 11.31 4.40 4.00
CA PHE A 89 11.16 5.62 3.21
C PHE A 89 9.70 6.09 3.12
N THR A 90 8.72 5.19 3.04
CA THR A 90 7.30 5.58 2.96
C THR A 90 6.82 6.21 4.26
N ILE A 91 7.27 5.71 5.40
CA ILE A 91 7.01 6.32 6.71
C ILE A 91 7.68 7.69 6.80
N HIS A 92 8.94 7.82 6.40
CA HIS A 92 9.66 9.10 6.45
C HIS A 92 8.99 10.16 5.56
N VAL A 93 8.55 9.81 4.36
CA VAL A 93 7.84 10.77 3.48
C VAL A 93 6.50 11.17 4.07
N THR A 94 5.76 10.26 4.68
CA THR A 94 4.50 10.57 5.37
C THR A 94 4.73 11.56 6.51
N VAL A 95 5.74 11.30 7.34
CA VAL A 95 6.13 12.18 8.44
C VAL A 95 6.61 13.53 7.92
N LEU A 96 7.36 13.58 6.84
CA LEU A 96 7.78 14.83 6.18
C LEU A 96 6.57 15.71 5.85
N ILE A 97 5.56 15.15 5.23
CA ILE A 97 4.36 15.90 4.83
C ILE A 97 3.63 16.45 6.05
N LEU A 98 3.42 15.62 7.07
CA LEU A 98 2.70 16.02 8.28
C LEU A 98 3.47 17.04 9.11
N LEU A 99 4.78 16.85 9.30
CA LEU A 99 5.63 17.81 9.99
C LEU A 99 5.73 19.14 9.23
N LYS A 100 5.83 19.09 7.91
CA LYS A 100 5.78 20.28 7.08
C LYS A 100 4.49 21.06 7.30
N GLY A 101 3.36 20.37 7.38
CA GLY A 101 2.07 20.99 7.69
C GLY A 101 2.04 21.67 9.05
N VAL A 102 2.68 21.11 10.06
CA VAL A 102 2.80 21.71 11.40
C VAL A 102 3.76 22.89 11.40
N LEU A 103 4.95 22.71 10.83
CA LEU A 103 6.00 23.74 10.86
C LEU A 103 5.67 24.97 9.99
N TYR A 104 4.94 24.76 8.92
CA TYR A 104 4.54 25.84 8.00
C TYR A 104 3.06 26.26 8.16
N ALA A 105 2.40 25.85 9.25
CA ALA A 105 1.02 26.22 9.50
C ALA A 105 0.82 27.72 9.73
N ARG A 106 1.76 28.39 10.35
CA ARG A 106 1.65 29.80 10.75
C ARG A 106 2.26 30.76 9.77
N SER A 107 3.39 30.40 9.18
CA SER A 107 4.12 31.26 8.25
C SER A 107 5.08 30.49 7.37
N SER A 108 5.42 31.06 6.23
CA SER A 108 6.48 30.62 5.33
C SER A 108 7.07 31.85 4.61
N ARG A 109 8.15 31.67 3.88
CA ARG A 109 8.64 32.75 3.00
C ARG A 109 7.63 33.10 1.90
N LEU A 110 6.87 32.10 1.44
CA LEU A 110 5.83 32.27 0.44
C LEU A 110 4.63 33.07 0.99
N ILE A 111 4.19 32.74 2.21
CA ILE A 111 3.07 33.42 2.88
C ILE A 111 3.48 33.73 4.33
N PRO A 112 4.04 34.92 4.59
CA PRO A 112 4.53 35.27 5.92
C PRO A 112 3.46 35.37 6.99
N ASP A 113 2.23 35.71 6.61
CA ASP A 113 1.06 35.89 7.49
C ASP A 113 0.04 34.77 7.36
N LYS A 114 0.46 33.56 7.06
CA LYS A 114 -0.41 32.41 6.82
C LYS A 114 -1.38 32.13 7.99
N ALA A 115 -0.95 32.38 9.22
CA ALA A 115 -1.80 32.20 10.40
C ALA A 115 -3.12 33.00 10.32
N ASN A 116 -3.12 34.14 9.67
CA ASN A 116 -4.32 34.97 9.47
C ASN A 116 -5.34 34.33 8.52
N LEU A 117 -4.91 33.42 7.66
CA LEU A 117 -5.79 32.68 6.75
C LEU A 117 -6.46 31.48 7.41
N GLY A 118 -5.97 31.06 8.58
CA GLY A 118 -6.48 29.95 9.35
C GLY A 118 -5.91 28.59 8.98
N PHE A 119 -6.43 27.55 9.62
CA PHE A 119 -5.99 26.17 9.44
C PHE A 119 -6.38 25.62 8.05
N ARG A 120 -7.56 25.98 7.57
CA ARG A 120 -8.19 25.42 6.37
C ARG A 120 -8.60 26.53 5.41
N PHE A 121 -7.83 26.69 4.36
CA PHE A 121 -8.17 27.59 3.25
C PHE A 121 -7.69 26.98 1.93
N SER A 122 -8.33 27.34 0.83
CA SER A 122 -8.05 26.74 -0.47
C SER A 122 -6.69 27.13 -1.05
N CYS A 123 -6.36 28.40 -1.00
CA CYS A 123 -5.12 29.02 -1.48
C CYS A 123 -5.05 30.47 -1.04
N ASP A 124 -3.95 31.15 -1.41
CA ASP A 124 -3.79 32.61 -1.25
C ASP A 124 -3.60 33.31 -2.61
N GLY A 125 -4.19 32.77 -3.67
CA GLY A 125 -4.22 33.33 -5.00
C GLY A 125 -3.12 32.80 -5.93
N PRO A 126 -3.18 33.19 -7.24
CA PRO A 126 -2.24 32.75 -8.26
C PRO A 126 -0.91 33.50 -8.24
N GLY A 127 -0.79 34.57 -7.43
CA GLY A 127 0.45 35.32 -7.27
C GLY A 127 1.57 34.48 -6.69
N ARG A 128 2.77 34.98 -6.72
CA ARG A 128 3.98 34.31 -6.20
C ARG A 128 4.23 32.94 -6.84
N GLY A 129 3.78 32.74 -8.09
CA GLY A 129 3.87 31.49 -8.82
C GLY A 129 2.77 30.47 -8.51
N GLY A 130 1.84 30.81 -7.62
CA GLY A 130 0.75 29.95 -7.19
C GLY A 130 0.88 29.55 -5.72
N THR A 131 -0.24 29.47 -5.02
CA THR A 131 -0.30 29.19 -3.57
C THR A 131 -1.25 28.04 -3.23
N CYS A 132 -1.44 27.10 -4.16
CA CYS A 132 -2.34 25.96 -3.94
C CYS A 132 -1.78 25.04 -2.83
N GLN A 133 -2.70 24.53 -1.99
CA GLN A 133 -2.40 23.51 -0.99
C GLN A 133 -1.28 23.88 -0.01
N VAL A 134 -1.26 25.11 0.45
CA VAL A 134 -0.29 25.59 1.45
C VAL A 134 -0.85 25.54 2.88
N SER A 135 -2.14 25.31 3.06
CA SER A 135 -2.75 25.21 4.39
C SER A 135 -2.30 23.95 5.14
N ALA A 136 -2.33 24.00 6.46
CA ALA A 136 -2.08 22.82 7.28
C ALA A 136 -3.12 21.71 7.00
N TRP A 137 -4.37 22.07 6.73
CA TRP A 137 -5.39 21.11 6.35
C TRP A 137 -5.02 20.33 5.07
N ASP A 138 -4.49 21.01 4.07
CA ASP A 138 -4.05 20.36 2.82
C ASP A 138 -2.85 19.43 3.03
N HIS A 139 -2.00 19.69 4.02
CA HIS A 139 -0.93 18.77 4.37
C HIS A 139 -1.48 17.47 4.99
N VAL A 140 -2.52 17.55 5.81
CA VAL A 140 -3.24 16.33 6.26
C VAL A 140 -3.87 15.60 5.09
N PHE A 141 -4.51 16.32 4.19
CA PHE A 141 -5.06 15.77 2.95
C PHE A 141 -4.01 14.98 2.15
N LEU A 142 -2.85 15.55 1.91
CA LEU A 142 -1.75 14.88 1.20
C LEU A 142 -1.14 13.73 2.00
N GLY A 143 -1.01 13.91 3.31
CA GLY A 143 -0.48 12.90 4.20
C GLY A 143 -1.34 11.63 4.24
N LEU A 144 -2.65 11.74 4.06
CA LEU A 144 -3.55 10.58 4.01
C LEU A 144 -3.26 9.66 2.82
N PHE A 145 -2.89 10.19 1.66
CA PHE A 145 -2.47 9.37 0.52
C PHE A 145 -1.20 8.58 0.83
N TRP A 146 -0.22 9.22 1.44
CA TRP A 146 1.03 8.56 1.80
C TRP A 146 0.86 7.56 2.94
N MET A 147 0.02 7.87 3.91
CA MET A 147 -0.34 6.92 4.97
C MET A 147 -1.01 5.67 4.37
N TYR A 148 -1.98 5.84 3.51
CA TYR A 148 -2.63 4.75 2.80
C TYR A 148 -1.61 3.90 2.03
N ASN A 149 -0.72 4.54 1.27
CA ASN A 149 0.35 3.87 0.52
C ASN A 149 1.27 3.05 1.44
N SER A 150 1.73 3.63 2.53
CA SER A 150 2.60 2.95 3.48
C SER A 150 1.92 1.74 4.15
N LEU A 151 0.69 1.92 4.62
CA LEU A 151 -0.08 0.85 5.26
C LEU A 151 -0.42 -0.28 4.28
N SER A 152 -0.74 0.04 3.03
CA SER A 152 -1.02 -0.96 2.00
C SER A 152 0.19 -1.86 1.76
N ILE A 153 1.38 -1.29 1.68
CA ILE A 153 2.62 -2.05 1.49
C ILE A 153 2.90 -2.96 2.69
N VAL A 154 2.67 -2.46 3.91
CA VAL A 154 2.82 -3.26 5.15
C VAL A 154 1.89 -4.48 5.13
N ILE A 155 0.62 -4.29 4.75
CA ILE A 155 -0.36 -5.38 4.67
C ILE A 155 0.03 -6.38 3.58
N PHE A 156 0.47 -5.93 2.42
CA PHE A 156 0.93 -6.79 1.34
C PHE A 156 2.18 -7.58 1.74
N HIS A 157 3.14 -6.92 2.38
CA HIS A 157 4.34 -7.56 2.90
C HIS A 157 4.01 -8.65 3.91
N PHE A 158 3.19 -8.34 4.91
CA PHE A 158 2.77 -9.32 5.90
C PHE A 158 2.09 -10.52 5.24
N SER A 159 1.09 -10.29 4.39
CA SER A 159 0.34 -11.34 3.73
C SER A 159 1.22 -12.24 2.88
N TRP A 160 2.04 -11.65 2.00
CA TRP A 160 2.86 -12.45 1.09
C TRP A 160 3.98 -13.18 1.82
N LYS A 161 4.66 -12.52 2.77
CA LYS A 161 5.72 -13.16 3.56
C LYS A 161 5.20 -14.35 4.35
N MET A 162 4.06 -14.19 5.03
CA MET A 162 3.48 -15.27 5.82
C MET A 162 3.01 -16.44 4.95
N GLN A 163 2.40 -16.17 3.80
CA GLN A 163 1.96 -17.21 2.88
C GLN A 163 3.13 -17.91 2.16
N SER A 164 4.21 -17.21 1.96
CA SER A 164 5.39 -17.74 1.29
C SER A 164 6.28 -18.57 2.21
N ASP A 165 6.50 -18.09 3.43
CA ASP A 165 7.59 -18.62 4.27
C ASP A 165 7.14 -19.18 5.62
N ILE A 166 5.88 -18.98 6.03
CA ILE A 166 5.35 -19.46 7.31
C ILE A 166 4.14 -20.38 7.12
N TRP A 167 3.02 -19.80 6.66
CA TRP A 167 1.75 -20.55 6.59
C TRP A 167 1.79 -21.65 5.53
N GLY A 168 1.22 -22.79 5.90
CA GLY A 168 1.18 -23.95 5.04
C GLY A 168 0.71 -25.18 5.78
N THR A 169 0.88 -26.34 5.16
CA THR A 169 0.56 -27.64 5.74
C THR A 169 1.82 -28.41 6.04
N VAL A 170 1.78 -29.17 7.14
CA VAL A 170 2.88 -30.07 7.49
C VAL A 170 2.68 -31.41 6.75
N ASN A 171 3.67 -31.78 5.95
CA ASN A 171 3.69 -33.04 5.24
C ASN A 171 4.03 -34.21 6.17
N ALA A 172 3.82 -35.45 5.71
CA ALA A 172 4.09 -36.65 6.48
C ALA A 172 5.59 -36.81 6.86
N ASP A 173 6.49 -36.24 6.08
CA ASP A 173 7.94 -36.22 6.32
C ASP A 173 8.41 -35.09 7.26
N GLY A 174 7.46 -34.29 7.78
CA GLY A 174 7.75 -33.14 8.63
C GLY A 174 8.12 -31.86 7.90
N SER A 175 8.20 -31.87 6.57
CA SER A 175 8.40 -30.68 5.75
C SER A 175 7.13 -29.83 5.69
N VAL A 176 7.25 -28.54 5.36
CA VAL A 176 6.14 -27.61 5.24
C VAL A 176 5.91 -27.26 3.78
N ALA A 177 4.65 -27.46 3.33
CA ALA A 177 4.19 -26.95 2.05
C ALA A 177 3.56 -25.57 2.26
N HIS A 178 4.32 -24.51 2.00
CA HIS A 178 3.84 -23.14 2.13
C HIS A 178 2.83 -22.78 1.06
N ILE A 179 1.90 -21.87 1.36
CA ILE A 179 0.80 -21.49 0.46
C ILE A 179 1.31 -21.04 -0.91
N THR A 180 2.36 -20.23 -0.94
CA THR A 180 2.94 -19.69 -2.21
C THR A 180 4.33 -20.26 -2.51
N ASN A 181 4.71 -21.38 -1.91
CA ASN A 181 5.93 -22.13 -2.21
C ASN A 181 7.23 -21.34 -2.08
N GLY A 182 7.33 -20.41 -1.16
CA GLY A 182 8.57 -19.66 -0.91
C GLY A 182 8.94 -18.65 -1.98
N ASN A 183 7.98 -18.18 -2.79
CA ASN A 183 8.26 -17.29 -3.91
C ASN A 183 8.63 -15.86 -3.51
N PHE A 184 8.42 -15.46 -2.25
CA PHE A 184 8.73 -14.11 -1.78
C PHE A 184 10.20 -13.73 -1.99
N ALA A 185 11.11 -14.63 -1.63
CA ALA A 185 12.54 -14.34 -1.65
C ALA A 185 13.08 -13.93 -3.03
N GLN A 186 12.51 -14.46 -4.10
CA GLN A 186 12.94 -14.15 -5.48
C GLN A 186 12.06 -13.13 -6.16
N SER A 187 10.76 -13.17 -5.93
CA SER A 187 9.81 -12.32 -6.66
C SER A 187 9.60 -10.95 -6.01
N ALA A 188 9.75 -10.83 -4.70
CA ALA A 188 9.59 -9.56 -3.99
C ALA A 188 10.76 -8.59 -4.16
N ILE A 189 11.77 -8.96 -4.91
CA ILE A 189 12.91 -8.11 -5.29
C ILE A 189 12.46 -6.96 -6.20
N THR A 190 11.48 -7.17 -7.06
CA THR A 190 11.01 -6.18 -8.03
C THR A 190 9.53 -5.86 -7.84
N ILE A 191 9.13 -4.65 -8.24
CA ILE A 191 7.71 -4.25 -8.27
C ILE A 191 6.90 -5.15 -9.20
N ASN A 192 7.50 -5.61 -10.31
CA ASN A 192 6.85 -6.56 -11.21
C ASN A 192 6.52 -7.88 -10.51
N GLY A 193 7.37 -8.36 -9.63
CA GLY A 193 7.08 -9.55 -8.81
C GLY A 193 5.89 -9.33 -7.88
N TRP A 194 5.81 -8.17 -7.23
CA TRP A 194 4.67 -7.80 -6.38
C TRP A 194 3.36 -7.74 -7.14
N LEU A 195 3.38 -7.15 -8.35
CA LEU A 195 2.18 -7.05 -9.18
C LEU A 195 1.76 -8.42 -9.73
N ARG A 196 2.68 -9.20 -10.29
CA ARG A 196 2.41 -10.47 -10.94
C ARG A 196 2.18 -11.60 -9.94
N ASP A 197 3.15 -11.84 -9.08
CA ASP A 197 3.19 -13.06 -8.25
C ASP A 197 2.43 -12.91 -6.95
N TYR A 198 2.13 -11.69 -6.53
CA TYR A 198 1.29 -11.45 -5.37
C TYR A 198 -0.11 -10.95 -5.75
N LEU A 199 -0.25 -9.75 -6.28
CA LEU A 199 -1.57 -9.16 -6.52
C LEU A 199 -2.35 -9.91 -7.59
N TRP A 200 -1.76 -10.15 -8.75
CA TRP A 200 -2.44 -10.85 -9.84
C TRP A 200 -2.69 -12.31 -9.50
N ALA A 201 -1.67 -13.02 -8.99
CA ALA A 201 -1.80 -14.44 -8.67
C ALA A 201 -2.82 -14.71 -7.54
N GLN A 202 -2.92 -13.83 -6.56
CA GLN A 202 -3.84 -14.01 -5.43
C GLN A 202 -5.23 -13.40 -5.66
N ALA A 203 -5.46 -12.69 -6.75
CA ALA A 203 -6.77 -12.16 -7.10
C ALA A 203 -7.69 -13.19 -7.77
N VAL A 204 -7.22 -14.40 -8.04
CA VAL A 204 -7.99 -15.45 -8.74
C VAL A 204 -9.33 -15.74 -8.05
N GLN A 205 -9.35 -15.81 -6.72
CA GLN A 205 -10.56 -16.13 -5.98
C GLN A 205 -11.62 -15.04 -6.11
N VAL A 206 -11.24 -13.78 -6.07
CA VAL A 206 -12.18 -12.67 -6.18
C VAL A 206 -12.60 -12.42 -7.63
N ILE A 207 -11.70 -12.63 -8.58
CA ILE A 207 -11.99 -12.47 -10.02
C ILE A 207 -12.97 -13.56 -10.50
N ASN A 208 -12.79 -14.80 -10.05
CA ASN A 208 -13.60 -15.95 -10.47
C ASN A 208 -14.75 -16.24 -9.49
N SER A 209 -15.18 -15.27 -8.69
CA SER A 209 -16.19 -15.48 -7.65
C SER A 209 -17.63 -15.46 -8.17
N TYR A 210 -17.89 -14.97 -9.37
CA TYR A 210 -19.24 -14.87 -9.93
C TYR A 210 -19.88 -16.27 -10.06
N GLY A 211 -21.17 -16.37 -9.74
CA GLY A 211 -21.88 -17.62 -9.73
C GLY A 211 -21.58 -18.55 -8.54
N SER A 212 -20.74 -18.13 -7.60
CA SER A 212 -20.38 -18.87 -6.40
C SER A 212 -20.93 -18.20 -5.14
N ASN A 213 -20.74 -18.85 -3.98
CA ASN A 213 -21.11 -18.29 -2.69
C ASN A 213 -20.23 -17.11 -2.23
N THR A 214 -19.14 -16.84 -2.95
CA THR A 214 -18.24 -15.68 -2.72
C THR A 214 -18.47 -14.55 -3.73
N SER A 215 -19.52 -14.62 -4.54
CA SER A 215 -19.80 -13.65 -5.61
C SER A 215 -19.98 -12.21 -5.11
N ALA A 216 -20.46 -12.01 -3.88
CA ALA A 216 -20.59 -10.69 -3.27
C ALA A 216 -19.24 -9.98 -3.13
N TYR A 217 -18.15 -10.70 -2.87
CA TYR A 217 -16.82 -10.12 -2.82
C TYR A 217 -16.33 -9.70 -4.22
N GLY A 218 -16.67 -10.44 -5.26
CA GLY A 218 -16.38 -10.04 -6.63
C GLY A 218 -17.10 -8.77 -7.05
N ILE A 219 -18.36 -8.62 -6.69
CA ILE A 219 -19.15 -7.41 -6.93
C ILE A 219 -18.54 -6.23 -6.15
N MET A 220 -18.20 -6.44 -4.88
CA MET A 220 -17.56 -5.42 -4.04
C MET A 220 -16.19 -5.01 -4.60
N PHE A 221 -15.40 -5.97 -5.07
CA PHE A 221 -14.09 -5.72 -5.66
C PHE A 221 -14.20 -4.79 -6.89
N LEU A 222 -15.13 -5.06 -7.78
CA LEU A 222 -15.38 -4.22 -8.96
C LEU A 222 -15.98 -2.86 -8.59
N GLY A 223 -16.97 -2.85 -7.70
CA GLY A 223 -17.62 -1.62 -7.26
C GLY A 223 -16.67 -0.70 -6.51
N ALA A 224 -15.80 -1.27 -5.68
CA ALA A 224 -14.78 -0.51 -4.97
C ALA A 224 -13.73 0.10 -5.90
N HIS A 225 -13.34 -0.62 -6.97
CA HIS A 225 -12.51 -0.05 -8.02
C HIS A 225 -13.16 1.16 -8.68
N PHE A 226 -14.47 1.07 -8.94
CA PHE A 226 -15.23 2.19 -9.48
C PHE A 226 -15.23 3.39 -8.53
N ILE A 227 -15.44 3.17 -7.24
CA ILE A 227 -15.41 4.25 -6.23
C ILE A 227 -14.05 4.90 -6.17
N TRP A 228 -12.99 4.11 -6.20
CA TRP A 228 -11.62 4.64 -6.25
C TRP A 228 -11.39 5.47 -7.51
N ALA A 229 -11.77 4.95 -8.69
CA ALA A 229 -11.65 5.68 -9.96
C ALA A 229 -12.50 6.94 -9.98
N PHE A 230 -13.72 6.89 -9.43
CA PHE A 230 -14.60 8.04 -9.26
C PHE A 230 -13.95 9.16 -8.45
N SER A 231 -13.16 8.80 -7.43
CA SER A 231 -12.44 9.80 -6.62
C SER A 231 -11.48 10.65 -7.45
N LEU A 232 -10.91 10.08 -8.51
CA LEU A 232 -9.94 10.79 -9.36
C LEU A 232 -10.56 11.97 -10.09
N MET A 233 -11.87 11.91 -10.37
CA MET A 233 -12.61 13.03 -10.94
C MET A 233 -12.56 14.27 -10.02
N PHE A 234 -12.73 14.07 -8.72
CA PHE A 234 -12.64 15.16 -7.74
C PHE A 234 -11.19 15.65 -7.56
N LEU A 235 -10.22 14.73 -7.63
CA LEU A 235 -8.82 15.07 -7.37
C LEU A 235 -8.16 15.79 -8.54
N PHE A 236 -8.55 15.45 -9.78
CA PHE A 236 -7.91 15.97 -10.99
C PHE A 236 -8.66 17.12 -11.64
N SER A 237 -9.94 17.30 -11.31
CA SER A 237 -10.73 18.41 -11.83
C SER A 237 -10.81 19.58 -10.83
N GLY A 238 -11.30 20.72 -11.31
CA GLY A 238 -11.47 21.92 -10.49
C GLY A 238 -12.94 22.36 -10.42
N ARG A 239 -13.25 23.16 -9.42
CA ARG A 239 -14.60 23.64 -9.14
C ARG A 239 -15.22 24.40 -10.32
N GLY A 240 -14.41 25.16 -11.07
CA GLY A 240 -14.89 26.01 -12.15
C GLY A 240 -15.63 25.25 -13.23
N TYR A 241 -15.10 24.12 -13.69
CA TYR A 241 -15.75 23.27 -14.68
C TYR A 241 -17.16 22.84 -14.21
N TRP A 242 -17.27 22.42 -12.97
CA TRP A 242 -18.53 21.91 -12.42
C TRP A 242 -19.56 23.01 -12.22
N GLN A 243 -19.12 24.20 -11.82
CA GLN A 243 -20.02 25.36 -11.70
C GLN A 243 -20.61 25.76 -13.04
N GLU A 244 -19.80 25.76 -14.11
CA GLU A 244 -20.29 26.04 -15.47
C GLU A 244 -21.25 24.96 -15.97
N LEU A 245 -20.95 23.68 -15.68
CA LEU A 245 -21.88 22.58 -15.98
C LEU A 245 -23.24 22.78 -15.28
N ILE A 246 -23.22 23.13 -14.01
CA ILE A 246 -24.44 23.42 -13.23
C ILE A 246 -25.20 24.60 -13.81
N GLU A 247 -24.53 25.63 -14.30
CA GLU A 247 -25.19 26.77 -14.98
C GLU A 247 -26.02 26.31 -16.18
N SER A 248 -25.51 25.38 -16.98
CA SER A 248 -26.26 24.82 -18.11
C SER A 248 -27.47 23.99 -17.66
N ILE A 249 -27.31 23.24 -16.56
CA ILE A 249 -28.42 22.47 -15.96
C ILE A 249 -29.49 23.40 -15.40
N VAL A 250 -29.11 24.47 -14.75
CA VAL A 250 -30.03 25.51 -14.22
C VAL A 250 -30.79 26.14 -15.34
N TRP A 251 -30.16 26.43 -16.48
CA TRP A 251 -30.88 26.96 -17.65
C TRP A 251 -32.01 26.03 -18.09
N ALA A 252 -31.78 24.74 -18.17
CA ALA A 252 -32.78 23.75 -18.55
C ALA A 252 -33.95 23.72 -17.57
N HIS A 253 -33.68 23.76 -16.28
CA HIS A 253 -34.71 23.78 -15.24
C HIS A 253 -35.53 25.07 -15.30
N ASN A 254 -34.90 26.22 -15.52
CA ASN A 254 -35.61 27.52 -15.70
C ASN A 254 -36.50 27.47 -16.93
N LYS A 255 -36.04 26.86 -18.01
CA LYS A 255 -36.84 26.76 -19.24
C LYS A 255 -38.15 25.97 -19.02
N LEU A 256 -38.08 24.94 -18.17
CA LEU A 256 -39.23 24.12 -17.81
C LEU A 256 -40.02 24.67 -16.60
N LYS A 257 -39.60 25.80 -16.02
CA LYS A 257 -40.19 26.42 -14.84
C LYS A 257 -40.20 25.51 -13.60
N VAL A 258 -39.16 24.71 -13.46
CA VAL A 258 -38.94 23.79 -12.33
C VAL A 258 -37.63 24.09 -11.60
N ALA A 259 -37.16 25.32 -11.64
CA ALA A 259 -35.94 25.74 -10.98
C ALA A 259 -36.05 25.62 -9.45
N PRO A 260 -35.02 25.07 -8.77
CA PRO A 260 -35.00 25.01 -7.30
C PRO A 260 -34.98 26.41 -6.68
N ALA A 261 -35.61 26.57 -5.50
CA ALA A 261 -35.56 27.82 -4.74
C ALA A 261 -34.14 28.13 -4.24
N ILE A 262 -33.39 27.08 -3.82
CA ILE A 262 -31.98 27.19 -3.48
C ILE A 262 -31.16 26.99 -4.75
N GLN A 263 -30.37 28.01 -5.10
CA GLN A 263 -29.56 27.99 -6.31
C GLN A 263 -28.47 26.89 -6.20
N PRO A 264 -28.43 25.96 -7.16
CA PRO A 264 -27.35 24.93 -7.16
C PRO A 264 -25.98 25.54 -7.37
N ARG A 265 -25.01 25.02 -6.63
CA ARG A 265 -23.61 25.43 -6.70
C ARG A 265 -22.71 24.18 -6.71
N ALA A 266 -21.56 24.30 -7.36
CA ALA A 266 -20.51 23.30 -7.24
C ALA A 266 -19.99 23.22 -5.80
N LEU A 267 -19.42 22.09 -5.45
CA LEU A 267 -18.73 21.93 -4.17
C LEU A 267 -17.61 22.98 -4.04
N SER A 268 -17.31 23.41 -2.82
CA SER A 268 -16.14 24.25 -2.58
C SER A 268 -14.85 23.51 -2.95
N ILE A 269 -13.77 24.26 -3.17
CA ILE A 269 -12.46 23.66 -3.49
C ILE A 269 -12.03 22.68 -2.39
N ILE A 270 -12.14 23.10 -1.13
CA ILE A 270 -11.79 22.25 0.03
C ILE A 270 -12.72 21.02 0.12
N GLN A 271 -14.00 21.18 -0.10
CA GLN A 271 -14.93 20.06 -0.07
C GLN A 271 -14.65 19.07 -1.20
N GLY A 272 -14.30 19.54 -2.39
CA GLY A 272 -13.87 18.67 -3.50
C GLY A 272 -12.65 17.84 -3.15
N ARG A 273 -11.67 18.43 -2.49
CA ARG A 273 -10.48 17.70 -1.97
C ARG A 273 -10.87 16.67 -0.93
N ALA A 274 -11.72 17.01 0.02
CA ALA A 274 -12.18 16.11 1.07
C ALA A 274 -12.97 14.93 0.49
N VAL A 275 -13.90 15.18 -0.42
CA VAL A 275 -14.69 14.13 -1.08
C VAL A 275 -13.77 13.23 -1.92
N GLY A 276 -12.81 13.82 -2.62
CA GLY A 276 -11.83 13.08 -3.42
C GLY A 276 -11.00 12.11 -2.58
N VAL A 277 -10.38 12.59 -1.50
CA VAL A 277 -9.56 11.71 -0.64
C VAL A 277 -10.41 10.68 0.08
N ALA A 278 -11.61 11.04 0.52
CA ALA A 278 -12.52 10.10 1.20
C ALA A 278 -12.91 8.94 0.27
N HIS A 279 -13.28 9.22 -0.97
CA HIS A 279 -13.64 8.18 -1.94
C HIS A 279 -12.41 7.38 -2.40
N TYR A 280 -11.24 8.00 -2.50
CA TYR A 280 -9.99 7.30 -2.76
C TYR A 280 -9.68 6.27 -1.68
N LEU A 281 -9.75 6.67 -0.41
CA LEU A 281 -9.51 5.79 0.74
C LEU A 281 -10.60 4.70 0.82
N LEU A 282 -11.86 5.07 0.70
CA LEU A 282 -12.97 4.12 0.75
C LEU A 282 -12.85 3.05 -0.35
N GLY A 283 -12.66 3.48 -1.58
CA GLY A 283 -12.52 2.58 -2.72
C GLY A 283 -11.31 1.67 -2.61
N GLY A 284 -10.16 2.23 -2.20
CA GLY A 284 -8.93 1.48 -2.00
C GLY A 284 -9.03 0.45 -0.87
N ILE A 285 -9.58 0.85 0.26
CA ILE A 285 -9.77 -0.04 1.42
C ILE A 285 -10.78 -1.15 1.10
N ALA A 286 -11.92 -0.81 0.50
CA ALA A 286 -12.94 -1.79 0.14
C ALA A 286 -12.47 -2.78 -0.92
N THR A 287 -11.66 -2.33 -1.88
CA THR A 287 -11.01 -3.21 -2.88
C THR A 287 -10.09 -4.21 -2.19
N THR A 288 -9.25 -3.76 -1.31
CA THR A 288 -8.30 -4.59 -0.55
C THR A 288 -9.06 -5.56 0.36
N TRP A 289 -10.10 -5.11 1.02
CA TRP A 289 -10.95 -5.96 1.85
C TRP A 289 -11.58 -7.10 1.05
N ALA A 290 -12.18 -6.81 -0.09
CA ALA A 290 -12.79 -7.82 -0.95
C ALA A 290 -11.77 -8.84 -1.46
N PHE A 291 -10.60 -8.37 -1.86
CA PHE A 291 -9.48 -9.20 -2.26
C PHE A 291 -9.06 -10.19 -1.16
N PHE A 292 -8.80 -9.69 0.03
CA PHE A 292 -8.34 -10.54 1.14
C PHE A 292 -9.41 -11.50 1.60
N HIS A 293 -10.67 -11.06 1.78
CA HIS A 293 -11.72 -11.93 2.26
C HIS A 293 -12.03 -13.06 1.29
N ALA A 294 -12.11 -12.78 -0.01
CA ALA A 294 -12.31 -13.82 -1.01
C ALA A 294 -11.16 -14.84 -1.01
N HIS A 295 -9.92 -14.37 -0.90
CA HIS A 295 -8.75 -15.24 -0.83
C HIS A 295 -8.77 -16.12 0.42
N ILE A 296 -9.02 -15.54 1.59
CA ILE A 296 -9.07 -16.28 2.87
C ILE A 296 -10.17 -17.34 2.86
N LEU A 297 -11.37 -17.02 2.35
CA LEU A 297 -12.48 -17.96 2.34
C LEU A 297 -12.24 -19.18 1.44
N VAL A 298 -11.43 -19.04 0.41
CA VAL A 298 -11.15 -20.13 -0.54
C VAL A 298 -9.87 -20.88 -0.16
N VAL A 299 -8.83 -20.17 0.24
CA VAL A 299 -7.53 -20.76 0.56
C VAL A 299 -7.45 -21.21 2.02
N GLY A 300 -8.11 -20.52 2.88
CA GLY A 300 -8.15 -20.83 4.33
C GLY A 300 -7.15 -20.04 5.12
#